data_5794acc6e493bfc21afdf5a0ed73a9da
#
_entry.id   5794acc6e493bfc21afdf5a0ed73a9da
#
_cell.length_a   1.000
_cell.length_b   1.000
_cell.length_c   1.000
_cell.angle_alpha   90.00
_cell.angle_beta   90.00
_cell.angle_gamma   90.00
#
_symmetry.space_group_name_H-M   'P 1'
#
loop_
_entity.id
_entity.type
_entity.pdbx_description
1 polymer ?
#
loop_
_entity_poly.entity_id
_entity_poly.type
_entity_poly.pdbx_seq_one_letter_code
_entity_poly.pdbx_strand_id
1 'polypeptide(L)'
;MLSLLMITKNIFMKKNEECNPDYFDSSSDENSHKYGCPPECKDVCERNSIIQKMIDAKVKSEKEREKVKCGISDILHAPKRIICVDINDVIELFQEGEGIQIFDVSVDASNENRMSLIISRIKKDIKRFEPYSHTLFFFLLPEDHPLLMEELKPFSDWIESVPGEFMVKWGMAIQSSQEFRVIVLINKVN
;
A
#
# COMPACT_ATOMS: atom_id res chain seq x y z
N MET A 1 16.26 -23.96 1.91
CA MET A 1 16.98 -22.89 1.22
C MET A 1 16.52 -22.64 -0.21
N LEU A 2 15.48 -23.31 -0.69
CA LEU A 2 14.90 -23.19 -2.04
C LEU A 2 13.58 -22.40 -2.10
N SER A 3 12.95 -22.07 -0.95
CA SER A 3 11.64 -21.40 -0.95
C SER A 3 11.73 -19.87 -1.16
N LEU A 4 12.84 -19.23 -0.78
CA LEU A 4 13.01 -17.79 -1.00
C LEU A 4 13.15 -17.41 -2.49
N LEU A 5 13.55 -18.36 -3.34
CA LEU A 5 13.74 -18.11 -4.79
C LEU A 5 12.43 -18.18 -5.60
N MET A 6 11.39 -18.82 -5.09
CA MET A 6 10.10 -18.88 -5.79
C MET A 6 9.22 -17.64 -5.57
N ILE A 7 9.38 -16.94 -4.44
CA ILE A 7 8.70 -15.66 -4.19
C ILE A 7 9.17 -14.59 -5.19
N THR A 8 10.39 -14.72 -5.70
CA THR A 8 10.96 -13.76 -6.67
C THR A 8 10.37 -13.85 -8.08
N LYS A 9 9.58 -14.85 -8.42
CA LYS A 9 9.01 -14.97 -9.77
C LYS A 9 7.84 -14.03 -10.05
N ASN A 10 7.17 -13.52 -9.01
CA ASN A 10 6.06 -12.57 -9.16
C ASN A 10 6.20 -11.30 -8.29
N ILE A 11 7.31 -11.14 -7.56
CA ILE A 11 7.59 -9.90 -6.83
C ILE A 11 8.46 -9.02 -7.74
N PHE A 12 7.84 -8.11 -8.42
CA PHE A 12 8.55 -7.10 -9.23
C PHE A 12 9.23 -6.10 -8.28
N MET A 13 10.50 -6.38 -7.92
CA MET A 13 11.35 -5.34 -7.33
C MET A 13 11.82 -4.39 -8.44
N LYS A 14 11.16 -3.25 -8.59
CA LYS A 14 11.78 -2.13 -9.27
C LYS A 14 12.93 -1.61 -8.39
N LYS A 15 14.14 -1.71 -8.90
CA LYS A 15 15.36 -1.16 -8.30
C LYS A 15 15.20 0.36 -8.20
N ASN A 16 15.41 0.90 -7.01
CA ASN A 16 15.24 2.30 -6.65
C ASN A 16 15.90 3.27 -7.65
N GLU A 17 15.08 4.11 -8.28
CA GLU A 17 15.47 5.48 -8.55
C GLU A 17 15.25 6.26 -7.26
N GLU A 18 16.23 7.06 -6.85
CA GLU A 18 16.21 7.81 -5.60
C GLU A 18 14.90 8.62 -5.48
N CYS A 19 14.05 8.23 -4.53
CA CYS A 19 12.87 9.02 -4.19
C CYS A 19 13.36 10.33 -3.57
N ASN A 20 13.26 11.43 -4.30
CA ASN A 20 13.57 12.76 -3.78
C ASN A 20 12.47 13.17 -2.79
N PRO A 21 12.78 13.33 -1.49
CA PRO A 21 11.77 13.65 -0.46
C PRO A 21 11.26 15.10 -0.51
N ASP A 22 11.90 15.99 -1.28
CA ASP A 22 11.63 17.43 -1.24
C ASP A 22 10.43 17.88 -2.12
N TYR A 23 9.68 16.92 -2.70
CA TYR A 23 8.70 17.25 -3.73
C TYR A 23 7.27 17.52 -3.24
N PHE A 24 7.00 17.58 -1.95
CA PHE A 24 5.64 17.78 -1.45
C PHE A 24 5.58 18.70 -0.23
N ASP A 25 5.80 19.99 -0.45
CA ASP A 25 5.25 21.03 0.43
C ASP A 25 4.00 21.61 -0.25
N SER A 26 2.86 20.97 0.00
CA SER A 26 1.56 21.49 -0.44
C SER A 26 0.92 22.24 0.71
N SER A 27 1.29 23.51 0.85
CA SER A 27 0.39 24.48 1.47
C SER A 27 -0.89 24.53 0.61
N SER A 28 -2.01 24.13 1.20
CA SER A 28 -3.34 24.22 0.63
C SER A 28 -3.78 25.71 0.53
N ASP A 29 -3.23 26.42 -0.43
CA ASP A 29 -3.70 27.75 -0.80
C ASP A 29 -4.56 27.62 -2.06
N GLU A 30 -5.87 27.86 -1.91
CA GLU A 30 -6.86 27.92 -2.99
C GLU A 30 -6.53 28.97 -4.09
N ASN A 31 -5.45 29.73 -3.94
CA ASN A 31 -4.99 30.76 -4.87
C ASN A 31 -3.91 30.28 -5.87
N SER A 32 -3.41 29.05 -5.77
CA SER A 32 -2.31 28.57 -6.63
C SER A 32 -2.71 28.28 -8.08
N HIS A 33 -4.01 28.22 -8.39
CA HIS A 33 -4.50 27.99 -9.77
C HIS A 33 -4.36 29.20 -10.71
N LYS A 34 -3.93 30.37 -10.21
CA LYS A 34 -3.81 31.60 -11.02
C LYS A 34 -2.47 31.73 -11.75
N TYR A 35 -1.45 31.01 -11.32
CA TYR A 35 -0.13 30.95 -11.97
C TYR A 35 0.09 29.52 -12.44
N GLY A 36 0.14 29.35 -13.76
CA GLY A 36 0.22 28.03 -14.41
C GLY A 36 1.17 27.06 -13.68
N CYS A 37 0.66 25.92 -13.32
CA CYS A 37 1.42 24.84 -12.66
C CYS A 37 2.67 24.51 -13.47
N PRO A 38 3.87 24.35 -12.86
CA PRO A 38 5.04 23.87 -13.57
C PRO A 38 4.74 22.56 -14.30
N PRO A 39 5.41 22.25 -15.42
CA PRO A 39 5.13 21.04 -16.20
C PRO A 39 5.15 19.77 -15.35
N GLU A 40 6.06 19.69 -14.38
CA GLU A 40 6.24 18.58 -13.45
C GLU A 40 5.05 18.40 -12.47
N CYS A 41 4.39 19.50 -12.11
CA CYS A 41 3.21 19.48 -11.25
C CYS A 41 1.95 18.99 -11.99
N LYS A 42 1.88 19.18 -13.32
CA LYS A 42 0.72 18.74 -14.13
C LYS A 42 0.55 17.23 -14.09
N ASP A 43 1.65 16.48 -14.25
CA ASP A 43 1.62 15.02 -14.24
C ASP A 43 1.11 14.47 -12.90
N VAL A 44 1.52 15.05 -11.78
CA VAL A 44 1.08 14.66 -10.45
C VAL A 44 -0.40 14.97 -10.23
N CYS A 45 -0.84 16.16 -10.63
CA CYS A 45 -2.24 16.56 -10.53
C CYS A 45 -3.14 15.68 -11.41
N GLU A 46 -2.70 15.35 -12.63
CA GLU A 46 -3.43 14.45 -13.52
C GLU A 46 -3.55 13.04 -12.95
N ARG A 47 -2.48 12.48 -12.41
CA ARG A 47 -2.47 11.15 -11.79
C ARG A 47 -3.34 11.08 -10.54
N ASN A 48 -3.30 12.11 -9.69
CA ASN A 48 -4.18 12.20 -8.53
C ASN A 48 -5.66 12.28 -8.96
N SER A 49 -5.96 13.02 -10.02
CA SER A 49 -7.30 13.09 -10.60
C SER A 49 -7.75 11.73 -11.15
N ILE A 50 -6.85 10.95 -11.76
CA ILE A 50 -7.13 9.60 -12.23
C ILE A 50 -7.49 8.67 -11.07
N ILE A 51 -6.68 8.65 -10.02
CA ILE A 51 -6.96 7.83 -8.82
C ILE A 51 -8.31 8.21 -8.21
N GLN A 52 -8.58 9.52 -8.08
CA GLN A 52 -9.86 9.98 -7.53
C GLN A 52 -11.06 9.45 -8.34
N LYS A 53 -11.00 9.55 -9.66
CA LYS A 53 -12.05 9.00 -10.55
C LYS A 53 -12.19 7.49 -10.42
N MET A 54 -11.08 6.77 -10.26
CA MET A 54 -11.09 5.32 -10.06
C MET A 54 -11.72 4.93 -8.72
N ILE A 55 -11.41 5.66 -7.64
CA ILE A 55 -12.03 5.46 -6.33
C ILE A 55 -13.54 5.68 -6.43
N ASP A 56 -13.96 6.79 -7.02
CA ASP A 56 -15.37 7.14 -7.15
C ASP A 56 -16.16 6.11 -7.99
N ALA A 57 -15.52 5.52 -8.99
CA ALA A 57 -16.13 4.50 -9.84
C ALA A 57 -16.21 3.12 -9.15
N LYS A 58 -15.22 2.75 -8.36
CA LYS A 58 -15.07 1.37 -7.84
C LYS A 58 -15.45 1.22 -6.37
N VAL A 59 -15.54 2.29 -5.60
CA VAL A 59 -15.90 2.25 -4.18
C VAL A 59 -17.27 2.87 -3.97
N LYS A 60 -18.25 2.05 -3.62
CA LYS A 60 -19.67 2.48 -3.56
C LYS A 60 -19.99 3.37 -2.38
N SER A 61 -19.43 3.08 -1.22
CA SER A 61 -19.72 3.78 0.04
C SER A 61 -18.81 4.99 0.21
N GLU A 62 -19.38 6.15 0.55
CA GLU A 62 -18.60 7.37 0.85
C GLU A 62 -17.59 7.14 1.98
N LYS A 63 -18.03 6.46 3.04
CA LYS A 63 -17.15 6.13 4.17
C LYS A 63 -15.97 5.25 3.76
N GLU A 64 -16.17 4.33 2.82
CA GLU A 64 -15.09 3.49 2.29
C GLU A 64 -14.19 4.27 1.34
N ARG A 65 -14.75 5.17 0.53
CA ARG A 65 -13.97 6.08 -0.33
C ARG A 65 -12.98 6.90 0.48
N GLU A 66 -13.44 7.52 1.56
CA GLU A 66 -12.55 8.29 2.45
C GLU A 66 -11.45 7.43 3.07
N LYS A 67 -11.77 6.21 3.51
CA LYS A 67 -10.74 5.28 4.01
C LYS A 67 -9.70 4.93 2.94
N VAL A 68 -10.14 4.64 1.71
CA VAL A 68 -9.26 4.31 0.60
C VAL A 68 -8.38 5.51 0.24
N LYS A 69 -8.93 6.72 0.19
CA LYS A 69 -8.18 7.97 -0.05
C LYS A 69 -7.11 8.18 1.02
N CYS A 70 -7.50 8.10 2.30
CA CYS A 70 -6.56 8.25 3.41
C CYS A 70 -5.43 7.22 3.35
N GLY A 71 -5.75 5.95 3.14
CA GLY A 71 -4.75 4.90 3.05
C GLY A 71 -3.80 5.05 1.86
N ILE A 72 -4.30 5.43 0.69
CA ILE A 72 -3.45 5.73 -0.47
C ILE A 72 -2.57 6.96 -0.18
N SER A 73 -3.11 7.99 0.44
CA SER A 73 -2.34 9.16 0.85
C SER A 73 -1.21 8.77 1.81
N ASP A 74 -1.51 7.95 2.82
CA ASP A 74 -0.51 7.46 3.78
C ASP A 74 0.61 6.66 3.09
N ILE A 75 0.27 5.87 2.07
CA ILE A 75 1.25 5.10 1.28
C ILE A 75 2.14 6.02 0.44
N LEU A 76 1.52 6.92 -0.33
CA LEU A 76 2.23 7.76 -1.28
C LEU A 76 3.05 8.89 -0.62
N HIS A 77 2.65 9.33 0.57
CA HIS A 77 3.33 10.38 1.32
C HIS A 77 4.05 9.87 2.57
N ALA A 78 4.25 8.55 2.69
CA ALA A 78 4.96 7.98 3.81
C ALA A 78 6.37 8.58 3.93
N PRO A 79 6.78 9.07 5.12
CA PRO A 79 8.14 9.54 5.33
C PRO A 79 9.13 8.38 5.32
N LYS A 80 10.41 8.67 5.07
CA LYS A 80 11.52 7.69 5.19
C LYS A 80 11.19 6.32 4.54
N ARG A 81 10.79 6.33 3.26
CA ARG A 81 10.47 5.10 2.50
C ARG A 81 11.72 4.25 2.32
N ILE A 82 11.62 2.97 2.67
CA ILE A 82 12.66 1.95 2.49
C ILE A 82 12.42 1.20 1.18
N ILE A 83 11.15 0.81 0.93
CA ILE A 83 10.69 0.20 -0.31
C ILE A 83 9.55 1.06 -0.81
N CYS A 84 9.79 1.69 -1.96
CA CYS A 84 8.86 2.64 -2.54
C CYS A 84 7.69 1.92 -3.22
N VAL A 85 6.50 2.45 -3.00
CA VAL A 85 5.31 2.23 -3.83
C VAL A 85 5.05 3.53 -4.54
N ASP A 86 4.92 3.50 -5.83
CA ASP A 86 4.61 4.68 -6.62
C ASP A 86 3.12 4.75 -7.01
N ILE A 87 2.74 5.86 -7.61
CA ILE A 87 1.35 6.09 -8.02
C ILE A 87 0.90 5.11 -9.11
N ASN A 88 1.82 4.60 -9.94
CA ASN A 88 1.49 3.66 -10.99
C ASN A 88 1.15 2.28 -10.40
N ASP A 89 1.82 1.89 -9.30
CA ASP A 89 1.50 0.66 -8.57
C ASP A 89 0.06 0.70 -8.04
N VAL A 90 -0.38 1.87 -7.57
CA VAL A 90 -1.76 2.08 -7.12
C VAL A 90 -2.72 2.08 -8.31
N ILE A 91 -2.38 2.73 -9.42
CA ILE A 91 -3.22 2.76 -10.63
C ILE A 91 -3.42 1.35 -11.17
N GLU A 92 -2.37 0.52 -11.26
CA GLU A 92 -2.46 -0.87 -11.71
C GLU A 92 -3.42 -1.69 -10.84
N LEU A 93 -3.40 -1.48 -9.50
CA LEU A 93 -4.33 -2.13 -8.59
C LEU A 93 -5.80 -1.80 -8.92
N PHE A 94 -6.07 -0.59 -9.41
CA PHE A 94 -7.41 -0.16 -9.79
C PHE A 94 -7.83 -0.59 -11.20
N GLN A 95 -6.90 -0.91 -12.10
CA GLN A 95 -7.24 -1.24 -13.49
C GLN A 95 -8.03 -2.54 -13.59
N GLU A 96 -7.69 -3.54 -12.79
CA GLU A 96 -8.36 -4.82 -12.75
C GLU A 96 -9.39 -4.89 -11.63
N GLY A 97 -10.40 -5.78 -11.79
CA GLY A 97 -11.43 -6.02 -10.80
C GLY A 97 -12.54 -4.95 -10.73
N GLU A 98 -13.57 -5.25 -9.98
CA GLU A 98 -14.81 -4.44 -9.88
C GLU A 98 -14.87 -3.55 -8.64
N GLY A 99 -13.97 -3.74 -7.71
CA GLY A 99 -13.96 -2.98 -6.47
C GLY A 99 -12.61 -3.00 -5.76
N ILE A 100 -12.41 -2.01 -4.90
CA ILE A 100 -11.23 -1.91 -4.05
C ILE A 100 -11.68 -1.96 -2.60
N GLN A 101 -10.95 -2.73 -1.80
CA GLN A 101 -11.08 -2.79 -0.36
C GLN A 101 -9.78 -2.38 0.30
N ILE A 102 -9.91 -1.73 1.44
CA ILE A 102 -8.77 -1.36 2.28
C ILE A 102 -8.89 -1.97 3.67
N PHE A 103 -7.79 -2.50 4.16
CA PHE A 103 -7.61 -2.92 5.53
C PHE A 103 -6.45 -2.14 6.11
N ASP A 104 -6.68 -1.60 7.29
CA ASP A 104 -5.71 -0.82 8.04
C ASP A 104 -5.63 -1.43 9.44
N VAL A 105 -4.49 -2.06 9.72
CA VAL A 105 -4.31 -2.86 10.93
C VAL A 105 -3.03 -2.44 11.62
N SER A 106 -3.11 -2.14 12.91
CA SER A 106 -1.94 -1.86 13.72
C SER A 106 -1.86 -2.74 14.96
N VAL A 107 -0.65 -2.96 15.44
CA VAL A 107 -0.32 -3.65 16.68
C VAL A 107 0.85 -2.94 17.36
N ASP A 108 1.01 -3.17 18.66
CA ASP A 108 2.18 -2.70 19.39
C ASP A 108 3.46 -3.26 18.76
N ALA A 109 4.40 -2.39 18.42
CA ALA A 109 5.63 -2.78 17.73
C ALA A 109 6.59 -3.58 18.62
N SER A 110 6.46 -3.50 19.94
CA SER A 110 7.26 -4.28 20.90
C SER A 110 6.83 -5.75 20.99
N ASN A 111 5.70 -6.12 20.37
CA ASN A 111 5.19 -7.49 20.41
C ASN A 111 6.03 -8.41 19.52
N GLU A 112 6.65 -9.44 20.09
CA GLU A 112 7.47 -10.41 19.36
C GLU A 112 6.74 -11.15 18.25
N ASN A 113 5.41 -11.27 18.33
CA ASN A 113 4.56 -11.94 17.35
C ASN A 113 3.74 -10.95 16.48
N ARG A 114 4.17 -9.69 16.39
CA ARG A 114 3.43 -8.60 15.72
C ARG A 114 3.00 -8.94 14.29
N MET A 115 3.86 -9.56 13.48
CA MET A 115 3.52 -9.96 12.12
C MET A 115 2.42 -11.03 12.10
N SER A 116 2.51 -12.05 12.93
CA SER A 116 1.48 -13.10 13.02
C SER A 116 0.13 -12.55 13.49
N LEU A 117 0.14 -11.57 14.42
CA LEU A 117 -1.07 -10.90 14.88
C LEU A 117 -1.73 -10.09 13.76
N ILE A 118 -0.95 -9.30 13.00
CA ILE A 118 -1.45 -8.56 11.84
C ILE A 118 -2.06 -9.51 10.82
N ILE A 119 -1.33 -10.55 10.44
CA ILE A 119 -1.81 -11.55 9.47
C ILE A 119 -3.11 -12.18 9.93
N SER A 120 -3.23 -12.54 11.21
CA SER A 120 -4.45 -13.15 11.73
C SER A 120 -5.66 -12.24 11.63
N ARG A 121 -5.46 -10.92 11.85
CA ARG A 121 -6.52 -9.90 11.70
C ARG A 121 -6.90 -9.72 10.24
N ILE A 122 -5.90 -9.57 9.36
CA ILE A 122 -6.13 -9.40 7.92
C ILE A 122 -6.85 -10.63 7.34
N LYS A 123 -6.40 -11.85 7.64
CA LYS A 123 -7.03 -13.11 7.16
C LYS A 123 -8.51 -13.19 7.49
N LYS A 124 -8.90 -12.75 8.69
CA LYS A 124 -10.30 -12.77 9.13
C LYS A 124 -11.19 -11.91 8.24
N ASP A 125 -10.66 -10.80 7.76
CA ASP A 125 -11.41 -9.82 6.98
C ASP A 125 -11.32 -10.09 5.47
N ILE A 126 -10.16 -10.50 4.96
CA ILE A 126 -9.92 -10.79 3.53
C ILE A 126 -10.79 -11.93 3.00
N LYS A 127 -11.05 -12.98 3.78
CA LYS A 127 -11.91 -14.12 3.35
C LYS A 127 -13.27 -13.74 2.79
N ARG A 128 -13.75 -12.53 3.10
CA ARG A 128 -15.02 -12.01 2.60
C ARG A 128 -14.95 -11.46 1.19
N PHE A 129 -13.73 -11.32 0.65
CA PHE A 129 -13.46 -10.62 -0.61
C PHE A 129 -12.78 -11.52 -1.65
N GLU A 130 -12.70 -12.83 -1.38
CA GLU A 130 -12.28 -13.80 -2.40
C GLU A 130 -13.34 -13.95 -3.50
N PRO A 131 -12.94 -14.08 -4.76
CA PRO A 131 -11.57 -14.05 -5.28
C PRO A 131 -11.03 -12.61 -5.43
N TYR A 132 -9.70 -12.47 -5.30
CA TYR A 132 -8.99 -11.22 -5.59
C TYR A 132 -7.73 -11.53 -6.41
N SER A 133 -7.31 -10.59 -7.29
CA SER A 133 -6.18 -10.82 -8.19
C SER A 133 -4.95 -9.99 -7.87
N HIS A 134 -5.14 -8.80 -7.30
CA HIS A 134 -4.04 -7.88 -6.99
C HIS A 134 -4.14 -7.41 -5.55
N THR A 135 -3.02 -7.41 -4.86
CA THR A 135 -2.93 -6.95 -3.48
C THR A 135 -1.67 -6.11 -3.29
N LEU A 136 -1.82 -4.99 -2.60
CA LEU A 136 -0.72 -4.14 -2.19
C LEU A 136 -0.66 -4.11 -0.66
N PHE A 137 0.50 -4.48 -0.12
CA PHE A 137 0.80 -4.39 1.31
C PHE A 137 1.76 -3.25 1.55
N PHE A 138 1.48 -2.39 2.51
CA PHE A 138 2.38 -1.32 2.91
C PHE A 138 2.64 -1.36 4.41
N PHE A 139 3.91 -1.59 4.75
CA PHE A 139 4.38 -1.74 6.13
C PHE A 139 4.90 -0.41 6.65
N LEU A 140 4.35 0.04 7.78
CA LEU A 140 4.77 1.24 8.49
C LEU A 140 5.37 0.83 9.84
N LEU A 141 6.64 1.10 10.02
CA LEU A 141 7.44 0.62 11.13
C LEU A 141 7.93 1.77 11.99
N PRO A 142 7.94 1.65 13.33
CA PRO A 142 8.70 2.56 14.18
C PRO A 142 10.19 2.49 13.88
N GLU A 143 10.89 3.62 14.06
CA GLU A 143 12.32 3.72 13.81
C GLU A 143 13.15 2.84 14.77
N ASP A 144 12.68 2.67 15.99
CA ASP A 144 13.32 1.89 17.06
C ASP A 144 12.95 0.40 17.04
N HIS A 145 11.97 0.00 16.21
CA HIS A 145 11.53 -1.38 16.07
C HIS A 145 11.50 -1.81 14.58
N PRO A 146 12.67 -1.92 13.94
CA PRO A 146 12.75 -2.32 12.54
C PRO A 146 12.23 -3.75 12.33
N LEU A 147 11.75 -4.05 11.13
CA LEU A 147 11.31 -5.38 10.77
C LEU A 147 12.50 -6.31 10.53
N LEU A 148 12.52 -7.43 11.24
CA LEU A 148 13.55 -8.45 11.08
C LEU A 148 13.16 -9.44 9.98
N MET A 149 14.14 -10.05 9.32
CA MET A 149 13.90 -11.01 8.24
C MET A 149 13.12 -12.24 8.71
N GLU A 150 13.34 -12.65 9.96
CA GLU A 150 12.64 -13.78 10.58
C GLU A 150 11.15 -13.48 10.77
N GLU A 151 10.79 -12.23 10.99
CA GLU A 151 9.41 -11.78 11.14
C GLU A 151 8.64 -11.81 9.82
N LEU A 152 9.32 -11.76 8.67
CA LEU A 152 8.69 -11.88 7.36
C LEU A 152 8.24 -13.31 7.04
N LYS A 153 8.76 -14.31 7.76
CA LYS A 153 8.41 -15.71 7.49
C LYS A 153 6.89 -15.99 7.59
N PRO A 154 6.17 -15.59 8.64
CA PRO A 154 4.72 -15.78 8.70
C PRO A 154 3.97 -15.10 7.54
N PHE A 155 4.46 -13.96 7.06
CA PHE A 155 3.88 -13.27 5.90
C PHE A 155 4.11 -14.07 4.62
N SER A 156 5.33 -14.53 4.38
CA SER A 156 5.69 -15.36 3.24
C SER A 156 4.90 -16.68 3.21
N ASP A 157 4.85 -17.38 4.34
CA ASP A 157 4.10 -18.63 4.48
C ASP A 157 2.60 -18.41 4.19
N TRP A 158 2.07 -17.27 4.61
CA TRP A 158 0.68 -16.93 4.30
C TRP A 158 0.47 -16.69 2.81
N ILE A 159 1.28 -15.85 2.18
CA ILE A 159 1.17 -15.55 0.75
C ILE A 159 1.27 -16.84 -0.08
N GLU A 160 2.19 -17.73 0.26
CA GLU A 160 2.32 -19.04 -0.40
C GLU A 160 1.09 -19.96 -0.21
N SER A 161 0.35 -19.76 0.88
CA SER A 161 -0.85 -20.55 1.20
C SER A 161 -2.12 -20.09 0.49
N VAL A 162 -2.09 -18.91 -0.11
CA VAL A 162 -3.26 -18.35 -0.83
C VAL A 162 -3.42 -19.10 -2.16
N PRO A 163 -4.59 -19.71 -2.42
CA PRO A 163 -4.80 -20.45 -3.65
C PRO A 163 -4.95 -19.51 -4.85
N GLY A 164 -4.49 -19.98 -6.02
CA GLY A 164 -4.60 -19.25 -7.28
C GLY A 164 -3.38 -18.40 -7.59
N GLU A 165 -3.45 -17.73 -8.74
CA GLU A 165 -2.45 -16.76 -9.16
C GLU A 165 -2.94 -15.35 -8.81
N PHE A 166 -2.20 -14.66 -7.97
CA PHE A 166 -2.48 -13.26 -7.67
C PHE A 166 -1.18 -12.45 -7.57
N MET A 167 -1.28 -11.20 -7.95
CA MET A 167 -0.13 -10.29 -7.90
C MET A 167 -0.04 -9.65 -6.52
N VAL A 168 1.13 -9.72 -5.94
CA VAL A 168 1.43 -9.06 -4.67
C VAL A 168 2.47 -7.98 -4.90
N LYS A 169 2.12 -6.75 -4.55
CA LYS A 169 3.06 -5.64 -4.41
C LYS A 169 3.21 -5.30 -2.94
N TRP A 170 4.37 -4.83 -2.56
CA TRP A 170 4.57 -4.40 -1.19
C TRP A 170 5.55 -3.25 -1.08
N GLY A 171 5.37 -2.44 -0.07
CA GLY A 171 6.23 -1.33 0.26
C GLY A 171 6.48 -1.22 1.75
N MET A 172 7.43 -0.37 2.13
CA MET A 172 7.83 -0.21 3.52
C MET A 172 8.33 1.20 3.78
N ALA A 173 7.92 1.78 4.92
CA ALA A 173 8.41 3.06 5.39
C ALA A 173 8.55 3.09 6.91
N ILE A 174 9.34 4.03 7.40
CA ILE A 174 9.48 4.31 8.83
C ILE A 174 8.49 5.43 9.20
N GLN A 175 7.81 5.25 10.32
CA GLN A 175 6.91 6.24 10.90
C GLN A 175 7.32 6.61 12.33
N SER A 176 6.81 7.73 12.82
CA SER A 176 7.06 8.19 14.19
C SER A 176 6.19 7.52 15.26
N SER A 177 5.19 6.74 14.85
CA SER A 177 4.32 5.99 15.79
C SER A 177 5.06 4.81 16.40
N GLN A 178 4.66 4.41 17.61
CA GLN A 178 5.15 3.20 18.28
C GLN A 178 4.39 1.93 17.87
N GLU A 179 3.54 2.02 16.86
CA GLU A 179 2.78 0.89 16.35
C GLU A 179 3.44 0.34 15.08
N PHE A 180 3.42 -0.97 14.92
CA PHE A 180 3.61 -1.61 13.63
C PHE A 180 2.25 -1.63 12.91
N ARG A 181 2.15 -0.88 11.82
CA ARG A 181 0.91 -0.73 11.05
C ARG A 181 1.08 -1.31 9.64
N VAL A 182 0.06 -1.97 9.15
CA VAL A 182 0.02 -2.49 7.78
C VAL A 182 -1.26 -2.01 7.11
N ILE A 183 -1.09 -1.32 5.99
CA ILE A 183 -2.17 -0.93 5.10
C ILE A 183 -2.21 -1.95 3.96
N VAL A 184 -3.37 -2.55 3.73
CA VAL A 184 -3.58 -3.51 2.64
C VAL A 184 -4.67 -3.00 1.71
N LEU A 185 -4.33 -2.87 0.45
CA LEU A 185 -5.29 -2.60 -0.62
C LEU A 185 -5.45 -3.88 -1.44
N ILE A 186 -6.68 -4.30 -1.66
CA ILE A 186 -7.00 -5.44 -2.52
C ILE A 186 -8.02 -5.05 -3.57
N ASN A 187 -7.87 -5.55 -4.77
CA ASN A 187 -8.94 -5.49 -5.75
C ASN A 187 -9.84 -6.73 -5.65
N LYS A 188 -11.11 -6.53 -5.87
CA LYS A 188 -12.09 -7.62 -5.93
C LYS A 188 -12.31 -8.01 -7.38
N VAL A 189 -12.13 -9.30 -7.70
CA VAL A 189 -12.46 -9.90 -8.99
C VAL A 189 -13.77 -10.64 -8.86
N ASN A 190 -14.63 -10.59 -9.86
CA ASN A 190 -15.85 -11.38 -9.94
C ASN A 190 -15.59 -12.82 -10.36
#